data_49429d4d237858301ee55beb91d2d2d7
#
_entry.id   49429d4d237858301ee55beb91d2d2d7
#
_cell.length_a   1.000
_cell.length_b   1.000
_cell.length_c   1.000
_cell.angle_alpha   90.00
_cell.angle_beta   90.00
_cell.angle_gamma   90.00
#
_symmetry.space_group_name_H-M   'P 1'
#
loop_
_entity.id
_entity.type
_entity.pdbx_description
1 polymer ?
#
loop_
_entity_poly.entity_id
_entity_poly.type
_entity_poly.pdbx_seq_one_letter_code
_entity_poly.pdbx_strand_id
1 'polypeptide(L)'
;RVNVLVRNYRPQDNVIEMLCINFDITQLKETEQMLIKAKEKAEEADRLKSAFLANMSHEIRTPLNAIVGFSSMLEEAEDQEEKHQYITIIEDNNKLLLQLISDILDLSKIEAETFDIIPERVNAKQLCNDLFQAMQMKTSPQVELRLKDNLPELTFTSDKNRLYQVLLNFVTNALKFTSEGNITIDYQIDGNEVKFSVQDTGMGIEPEKQEAIFTRFVKLNSFIPGTGLGLSICQSIVTQLGGKIGVESEPGKGSCFWFTHPIN
;
A
#
# COMPACT_ATOMS: atom_id res chain seq x y z
N ARG A 1 2.98 45.24 3.92
CA ARG A 1 3.38 46.63 3.59
C ARG A 1 4.82 46.85 3.99
N VAL A 2 5.64 47.40 3.08
CA VAL A 2 7.00 47.83 3.39
C VAL A 2 7.05 49.32 3.25
N ASN A 3 7.59 49.97 4.26
CA ASN A 3 7.78 51.43 4.25
C ASN A 3 9.25 51.72 3.99
N VAL A 4 9.54 52.44 2.93
CA VAL A 4 10.90 52.94 2.64
C VAL A 4 10.92 54.41 2.96
N LEU A 5 11.80 54.78 3.90
CA LEU A 5 11.99 56.16 4.33
C LEU A 5 13.29 56.66 3.73
N VAL A 6 13.21 57.62 2.82
CA VAL A 6 14.39 58.31 2.27
C VAL A 6 14.49 59.64 2.96
N ARG A 7 15.63 59.91 3.62
CA ARG A 7 15.95 61.14 4.30
C ARG A 7 16.92 61.92 3.49
N ASN A 8 16.56 63.12 3.06
CA ASN A 8 17.46 64.03 2.39
C ASN A 8 17.61 65.29 3.31
N TYR A 9 18.85 65.58 3.74
CA TYR A 9 19.14 66.74 4.55
C TYR A 9 19.85 67.79 3.69
N ARG A 10 19.27 69.01 3.63
CA ARG A 10 19.90 70.16 2.97
C ARG A 10 20.48 71.11 4.00
N PRO A 11 21.78 71.11 4.23
CA PRO A 11 22.40 71.95 5.27
C PRO A 11 22.21 73.48 5.07
N GLN A 12 22.03 73.89 3.82
CA GLN A 12 21.90 75.30 3.46
C GLN A 12 20.58 75.92 3.94
N ASP A 13 19.51 75.13 4.00
CA ASP A 13 18.17 75.63 4.34
C ASP A 13 17.64 75.05 5.68
N ASN A 14 18.45 74.26 6.35
CA ASN A 14 18.07 73.53 7.56
C ASN A 14 16.76 72.70 7.43
N VAL A 15 16.48 72.22 6.23
CA VAL A 15 15.26 71.49 5.88
C VAL A 15 15.59 69.98 5.73
N ILE A 16 14.75 69.15 6.39
CA ILE A 16 14.75 67.72 6.25
C ILE A 16 13.55 67.33 5.38
N GLU A 17 13.83 66.89 4.16
CA GLU A 17 12.80 66.28 3.30
C GLU A 17 12.70 64.78 3.59
N MET A 18 11.50 64.32 3.89
CA MET A 18 11.21 62.88 4.07
C MET A 18 10.26 62.42 2.98
N LEU A 19 10.73 61.47 2.17
CA LEU A 19 9.88 60.75 1.22
C LEU A 19 9.55 59.41 1.84
N CYS A 20 8.26 59.15 2.03
CA CYS A 20 7.76 57.85 2.50
C CYS A 20 7.06 57.15 1.33
N ILE A 21 7.63 56.05 0.86
CA ILE A 21 7.03 55.21 -0.18
C ILE A 21 6.50 53.95 0.46
N ASN A 22 5.21 53.69 0.29
CA ASN A 22 4.55 52.50 0.78
C ASN A 22 4.33 51.53 -0.35
N PHE A 23 4.85 50.32 -0.22
CA PHE A 23 4.61 49.23 -1.15
C PHE A 23 3.67 48.21 -0.50
N ASP A 24 2.60 47.84 -1.20
CA ASP A 24 1.82 46.67 -0.83
C ASP A 24 2.48 45.43 -1.46
N ILE A 25 3.07 44.57 -0.63
CA ILE A 25 3.76 43.35 -1.05
C ILE A 25 2.98 42.09 -0.66
N THR A 26 1.68 42.23 -0.35
CA THR A 26 0.86 41.09 0.10
C THR A 26 0.84 40.00 -0.96
N GLN A 27 0.52 40.35 -2.20
CA GLN A 27 0.48 39.39 -3.31
C GLN A 27 1.86 38.75 -3.59
N LEU A 28 2.93 39.52 -3.42
CA LEU A 28 4.30 39.00 -3.59
C LEU A 28 4.61 37.95 -2.51
N LYS A 29 4.25 38.22 -1.27
CA LYS A 29 4.45 37.29 -0.14
C LYS A 29 3.59 36.03 -0.24
N GLU A 30 2.35 36.16 -0.67
CA GLU A 30 1.48 35.01 -0.96
C GLU A 30 2.05 34.12 -2.06
N THR A 31 2.53 34.73 -3.15
CA THR A 31 3.16 33.99 -4.26
C THR A 31 4.45 33.31 -3.81
N GLU A 32 5.30 34.01 -3.02
CA GLU A 32 6.51 33.44 -2.44
C GLU A 32 6.20 32.21 -1.57
N GLN A 33 5.20 32.31 -0.69
CA GLN A 33 4.77 31.19 0.16
C GLN A 33 4.20 30.01 -0.64
N MET A 34 3.42 30.28 -1.69
CA MET A 34 2.91 29.23 -2.59
C MET A 34 4.07 28.54 -3.32
N LEU A 35 5.06 29.29 -3.78
CA LEU A 35 6.24 28.75 -4.46
C LEU A 35 7.09 27.88 -3.52
N ILE A 36 7.31 28.32 -2.29
CA ILE A 36 8.04 27.55 -1.27
C ILE A 36 7.31 26.22 -1.01
N LYS A 37 6.01 26.24 -0.77
CA LYS A 37 5.20 25.03 -0.56
C LYS A 37 5.22 24.08 -1.78
N ALA A 38 5.13 24.64 -2.98
CA ALA A 38 5.20 23.85 -4.21
C ALA A 38 6.58 23.20 -4.38
N LYS A 39 7.66 23.94 -4.07
CA LYS A 39 9.02 23.43 -4.09
C LYS A 39 9.23 22.31 -3.09
N GLU A 40 8.83 22.50 -1.83
CA GLU A 40 8.94 21.48 -0.77
C GLU A 40 8.19 20.20 -1.15
N LYS A 41 6.99 20.35 -1.72
CA LYS A 41 6.20 19.20 -2.21
C LYS A 41 6.89 18.47 -3.36
N ALA A 42 7.50 19.21 -4.28
CA ALA A 42 8.24 18.61 -5.41
C ALA A 42 9.51 17.90 -4.95
N GLU A 43 10.28 18.48 -4.03
CA GLU A 43 11.49 17.88 -3.45
C GLU A 43 11.16 16.61 -2.65
N GLU A 44 10.06 16.61 -1.88
CA GLU A 44 9.59 15.42 -1.16
C GLU A 44 9.15 14.32 -2.13
N ALA A 45 8.43 14.64 -3.20
CA ALA A 45 8.03 13.68 -4.23
C ALA A 45 9.25 13.06 -4.93
N ASP A 46 10.28 13.84 -5.24
CA ASP A 46 11.53 13.36 -5.86
C ASP A 46 12.33 12.46 -4.89
N ARG A 47 12.39 12.82 -3.62
CA ARG A 47 12.99 12.00 -2.57
C ARG A 47 12.28 10.66 -2.42
N LEU A 48 10.94 10.66 -2.39
CA LEU A 48 10.13 9.44 -2.30
C LEU A 48 10.33 8.56 -3.55
N LYS A 49 10.37 9.16 -4.75
CA LYS A 49 10.63 8.44 -6.00
C LYS A 49 12.02 7.79 -6.02
N SER A 50 13.04 8.50 -5.56
CA SER A 50 14.41 7.98 -5.48
C SER A 50 14.52 6.83 -4.48
N ALA A 51 13.91 6.96 -3.30
CA ALA A 51 13.83 5.89 -2.31
C ALA A 51 13.06 4.68 -2.84
N PHE A 52 11.97 4.91 -3.59
CA PHE A 52 11.20 3.86 -4.27
C PHE A 52 12.09 3.05 -5.22
N LEU A 53 12.82 3.70 -6.14
CA LEU A 53 13.69 3.01 -7.11
C LEU A 53 14.83 2.24 -6.43
N ALA A 54 15.41 2.80 -5.36
CA ALA A 54 16.44 2.12 -4.58
C ALA A 54 15.92 0.85 -3.91
N ASN A 55 14.75 0.94 -3.26
CA ASN A 55 14.09 -0.19 -2.60
C ASN A 55 13.70 -1.26 -3.62
N MET A 56 13.13 -0.88 -4.77
CA MET A 56 12.80 -1.82 -5.85
C MET A 56 14.02 -2.59 -6.34
N SER A 57 15.13 -1.88 -6.56
CA SER A 57 16.38 -2.53 -7.01
C SER A 57 16.87 -3.56 -6.00
N HIS A 58 16.72 -3.28 -4.70
CA HIS A 58 17.08 -4.22 -3.65
C HIS A 58 16.13 -5.43 -3.59
N GLU A 59 14.81 -5.18 -3.63
CA GLU A 59 13.78 -6.23 -3.57
C GLU A 59 13.80 -7.15 -4.80
N ILE A 60 14.23 -6.67 -5.98
CA ILE A 60 14.46 -7.48 -7.18
C ILE A 60 15.76 -8.28 -7.07
N ARG A 61 16.84 -7.67 -6.56
CA ARG A 61 18.15 -8.30 -6.51
C ARG A 61 18.19 -9.53 -5.60
N THR A 62 17.50 -9.47 -4.47
CA THR A 62 17.50 -10.57 -3.48
C THR A 62 16.97 -11.89 -4.05
N PRO A 63 15.74 -11.98 -4.59
CA PRO A 63 15.25 -13.21 -5.20
C PRO A 63 16.02 -13.59 -6.46
N LEU A 64 16.49 -12.64 -7.27
CA LEU A 64 17.28 -12.93 -8.45
C LEU A 64 18.61 -13.61 -8.07
N ASN A 65 19.32 -13.10 -7.06
CA ASN A 65 20.55 -13.72 -6.58
C ASN A 65 20.31 -15.13 -6.00
N ALA A 66 19.18 -15.35 -5.34
CA ALA A 66 18.80 -16.68 -4.87
C ALA A 66 18.57 -17.63 -6.05
N ILE A 67 17.80 -17.21 -7.07
CA ILE A 67 17.57 -18.02 -8.28
C ILE A 67 18.91 -18.39 -8.93
N VAL A 68 19.78 -17.41 -9.18
CA VAL A 68 21.09 -17.64 -9.82
C VAL A 68 21.96 -18.57 -8.99
N GLY A 69 22.08 -18.31 -7.67
CA GLY A 69 22.91 -19.11 -6.77
C GLY A 69 22.44 -20.56 -6.68
N PHE A 70 21.17 -20.80 -6.42
CA PHE A 70 20.62 -22.15 -6.34
C PHE A 70 20.58 -22.88 -7.70
N SER A 71 20.45 -22.15 -8.82
CA SER A 71 20.60 -22.74 -10.14
C SER A 71 22.01 -23.31 -10.40
N SER A 72 23.06 -22.60 -9.94
CA SER A 72 24.43 -23.11 -10.04
C SER A 72 24.65 -24.33 -9.13
N MET A 73 24.11 -24.28 -7.91
CA MET A 73 24.21 -25.42 -6.97
C MET A 73 23.44 -26.66 -7.46
N LEU A 74 22.34 -26.45 -8.22
CA LEU A 74 21.55 -27.54 -8.80
C LEU A 74 22.35 -28.39 -9.80
N GLU A 75 23.32 -27.80 -10.52
CA GLU A 75 24.19 -28.51 -11.43
C GLU A 75 25.18 -29.43 -10.69
N GLU A 76 25.59 -29.06 -9.49
CA GLU A 76 26.56 -29.79 -8.67
C GLU A 76 25.91 -30.79 -7.70
N ALA A 77 24.58 -30.67 -7.49
CA ALA A 77 23.87 -31.54 -6.55
C ALA A 77 23.81 -32.98 -7.05
N GLU A 78 24.21 -33.92 -6.22
CA GLU A 78 24.14 -35.36 -6.51
C GLU A 78 22.87 -36.00 -5.98
N ASP A 79 22.40 -35.55 -4.82
CA ASP A 79 21.21 -36.08 -4.15
C ASP A 79 19.91 -35.54 -4.73
N GLN A 80 18.92 -36.42 -4.89
CA GLN A 80 17.59 -36.06 -5.41
C GLN A 80 16.80 -35.19 -4.44
N GLU A 81 16.95 -35.35 -3.14
CA GLU A 81 16.28 -34.54 -2.13
C GLU A 81 16.84 -33.12 -2.11
N GLU A 82 18.15 -32.97 -2.23
CA GLU A 82 18.84 -31.69 -2.35
C GLU A 82 18.42 -30.96 -3.64
N LYS A 83 18.37 -31.67 -4.78
CA LYS A 83 17.84 -31.10 -6.03
C LYS A 83 16.42 -30.57 -5.88
N HIS A 84 15.55 -31.34 -5.22
CA HIS A 84 14.16 -30.94 -5.00
C HIS A 84 14.05 -29.68 -4.13
N GLN A 85 14.90 -29.58 -3.09
CA GLN A 85 14.97 -28.39 -2.24
C GLN A 85 15.40 -27.15 -3.04
N TYR A 86 16.45 -27.27 -3.86
CA TYR A 86 16.93 -26.15 -4.68
C TYR A 86 15.88 -25.71 -5.72
N ILE A 87 15.19 -26.65 -6.38
CA ILE A 87 14.11 -26.35 -7.30
C ILE A 87 12.99 -25.58 -6.57
N THR A 88 12.60 -26.03 -5.38
CA THR A 88 11.55 -25.35 -4.58
C THR A 88 11.95 -23.91 -4.25
N ILE A 89 13.21 -23.69 -3.84
CA ILE A 89 13.71 -22.34 -3.53
C ILE A 89 13.71 -21.46 -4.79
N ILE A 90 14.13 -21.99 -5.93
CA ILE A 90 14.11 -21.27 -7.23
C ILE A 90 12.69 -20.90 -7.62
N GLU A 91 11.74 -21.84 -7.53
CA GLU A 91 10.33 -21.60 -7.86
C GLU A 91 9.69 -20.55 -6.95
N ASP A 92 9.95 -20.59 -5.66
CA ASP A 92 9.37 -19.64 -4.70
C ASP A 92 9.94 -18.22 -4.90
N ASN A 93 11.24 -18.10 -5.17
CA ASN A 93 11.83 -16.81 -5.52
C ASN A 93 11.35 -16.28 -6.87
N ASN A 94 11.09 -17.15 -7.86
CA ASN A 94 10.50 -16.76 -9.14
C ASN A 94 9.07 -16.24 -8.95
N LYS A 95 8.23 -16.93 -8.16
CA LYS A 95 6.88 -16.45 -7.81
C LYS A 95 6.92 -15.08 -7.14
N LEU A 96 7.86 -14.89 -6.18
CA LEU A 96 8.05 -13.60 -5.51
C LEU A 96 8.45 -12.50 -6.50
N LEU A 97 9.36 -12.79 -7.44
CA LEU A 97 9.79 -11.82 -8.45
C LEU A 97 8.66 -11.43 -9.41
N LEU A 98 7.87 -12.41 -9.87
CA LEU A 98 6.69 -12.15 -10.71
C LEU A 98 5.64 -11.30 -9.99
N GLN A 99 5.38 -11.57 -8.71
CA GLN A 99 4.49 -10.76 -7.88
C GLN A 99 5.00 -9.33 -7.77
N LEU A 100 6.31 -9.15 -7.55
CA LEU A 100 6.93 -7.84 -7.42
C LEU A 100 6.81 -7.02 -8.71
N ILE A 101 7.03 -7.66 -9.87
CA ILE A 101 6.84 -7.04 -11.20
C ILE A 101 5.38 -6.61 -11.39
N SER A 102 4.43 -7.48 -11.04
CA SER A 102 3.00 -7.16 -11.13
C SER A 102 2.63 -5.99 -10.23
N ASP A 103 3.12 -5.97 -8.98
CA ASP A 103 2.90 -4.89 -8.01
C ASP A 103 3.43 -3.54 -8.54
N ILE A 104 4.61 -3.54 -9.18
CA ILE A 104 5.23 -2.36 -9.79
C ILE A 104 4.40 -1.85 -10.97
N LEU A 105 3.92 -2.75 -11.83
CA LEU A 105 3.09 -2.38 -12.99
C LEU A 105 1.75 -1.80 -12.53
N ASP A 106 1.10 -2.40 -11.53
CA ASP A 106 -0.13 -1.86 -10.94
C ASP A 106 0.12 -0.46 -10.36
N LEU A 107 1.19 -0.28 -9.59
CA LEU A 107 1.53 1.02 -9.02
C LEU A 107 1.83 2.06 -10.10
N SER A 108 2.55 1.69 -11.17
CA SER A 108 2.83 2.58 -12.29
C SER A 108 1.56 3.04 -13.01
N LYS A 109 0.57 2.14 -13.18
CA LYS A 109 -0.73 2.47 -13.75
C LYS A 109 -1.53 3.41 -12.85
N ILE A 110 -1.48 3.18 -11.53
CA ILE A 110 -2.13 4.02 -10.52
C ILE A 110 -1.54 5.44 -10.54
N GLU A 111 -0.19 5.57 -10.56
CA GLU A 111 0.48 6.88 -10.60
C GLU A 111 0.25 7.65 -11.91
N ALA A 112 0.09 6.93 -13.02
CA ALA A 112 -0.22 7.52 -14.33
C ALA A 112 -1.70 7.84 -14.51
N GLU A 113 -2.56 7.59 -13.51
CA GLU A 113 -4.03 7.70 -13.60
C GLU A 113 -4.61 6.89 -14.78
N THR A 114 -3.89 5.86 -15.23
CA THR A 114 -4.28 4.96 -16.32
C THR A 114 -4.77 3.61 -15.82
N PHE A 115 -5.13 3.55 -14.54
CA PHE A 115 -5.64 2.35 -13.92
C PHE A 115 -7.12 2.18 -14.28
N ASP A 116 -7.38 1.33 -15.26
CA ASP A 116 -8.74 1.07 -15.72
C ASP A 116 -9.51 0.21 -14.70
N ILE A 117 -10.68 0.72 -14.30
CA ILE A 117 -11.69 -0.04 -13.57
C ILE A 117 -12.67 -0.59 -14.59
N ILE A 118 -12.83 -1.90 -14.62
CA ILE A 118 -13.77 -2.59 -15.50
C ILE A 118 -15.03 -2.93 -14.70
N PRO A 119 -16.09 -2.11 -14.78
CA PRO A 119 -17.29 -2.34 -13.98
C PRO A 119 -18.08 -3.54 -14.53
N GLU A 120 -18.36 -4.49 -13.63
CA GLU A 120 -19.22 -5.64 -13.87
C GLU A 120 -20.13 -5.91 -12.68
N ARG A 121 -21.11 -6.79 -12.85
CA ARG A 121 -21.98 -7.21 -11.74
C ARG A 121 -21.23 -8.22 -10.86
N VAL A 122 -21.00 -7.85 -9.62
CA VAL A 122 -20.29 -8.65 -8.64
C VAL A 122 -21.26 -9.18 -7.59
N ASN A 123 -21.31 -10.48 -7.41
CA ASN A 123 -21.94 -11.11 -6.25
C ASN A 123 -20.90 -11.25 -5.13
N ALA A 124 -21.12 -10.54 -4.02
CA ALA A 124 -20.18 -10.49 -2.89
C ALA A 124 -19.96 -11.88 -2.26
N LYS A 125 -21.03 -12.66 -2.12
CA LYS A 125 -20.96 -14.01 -1.52
C LYS A 125 -20.16 -14.97 -2.40
N GLN A 126 -20.39 -14.92 -3.72
CA GLN A 126 -19.63 -15.73 -4.67
C GLN A 126 -18.15 -15.32 -4.69
N LEU A 127 -17.85 -14.02 -4.63
CA LEU A 127 -16.47 -13.50 -4.57
C LEU A 127 -15.72 -14.04 -3.35
N CYS A 128 -16.36 -14.01 -2.16
CA CYS A 128 -15.77 -14.54 -0.93
C CYS A 128 -15.64 -16.05 -0.96
N ASN A 129 -16.61 -16.78 -1.54
CA ASN A 129 -16.53 -18.22 -1.71
C ASN A 129 -15.40 -18.64 -2.66
N ASP A 130 -15.25 -17.96 -3.81
CA ASP A 130 -14.17 -18.22 -4.78
C ASP A 130 -12.81 -18.08 -4.10
N LEU A 131 -12.63 -17.00 -3.32
CA LEU A 131 -11.41 -16.75 -2.56
C LEU A 131 -11.17 -17.82 -1.48
N PHE A 132 -12.19 -18.16 -0.70
CA PHE A 132 -12.11 -19.19 0.34
C PHE A 132 -11.65 -20.52 -0.24
N GLN A 133 -12.27 -20.99 -1.32
CA GLN A 133 -11.92 -22.25 -1.98
C GLN A 133 -10.47 -22.21 -2.53
N ALA A 134 -10.06 -21.12 -3.14
CA ALA A 134 -8.71 -20.98 -3.69
C ALA A 134 -7.62 -20.97 -2.59
N MET A 135 -7.95 -20.51 -1.39
CA MET A 135 -6.98 -20.34 -0.31
C MET A 135 -7.01 -21.48 0.72
N GLN A 136 -8.09 -22.27 0.80
CA GLN A 136 -8.23 -23.36 1.75
C GLN A 136 -7.10 -24.40 1.64
N MET A 137 -6.62 -24.70 0.43
CA MET A 137 -5.54 -25.65 0.21
C MET A 137 -4.14 -25.10 0.56
N LYS A 138 -4.04 -23.79 0.82
CA LYS A 138 -2.76 -23.11 1.17
C LYS A 138 -2.59 -22.89 2.67
N THR A 139 -3.58 -23.30 3.48
CA THR A 139 -3.50 -23.18 4.94
C THR A 139 -2.59 -24.26 5.51
N SER A 140 -1.81 -23.92 6.54
CA SER A 140 -1.12 -24.92 7.35
C SER A 140 -2.12 -25.70 8.21
N PRO A 141 -1.81 -26.93 8.65
CA PRO A 141 -2.72 -27.72 9.50
C PRO A 141 -3.11 -27.04 10.83
N GLN A 142 -2.34 -26.06 11.29
CA GLN A 142 -2.59 -25.32 12.53
C GLN A 142 -3.44 -24.08 12.35
N VAL A 143 -3.73 -23.68 11.10
CA VAL A 143 -4.50 -22.46 10.77
C VAL A 143 -5.78 -22.86 10.05
N GLU A 144 -6.91 -22.52 10.64
CA GLU A 144 -8.22 -22.77 10.05
C GLU A 144 -8.70 -21.53 9.29
N LEU A 145 -8.89 -21.64 7.98
CA LEU A 145 -9.56 -20.61 7.18
C LEU A 145 -11.08 -20.82 7.26
N ARG A 146 -11.81 -19.78 7.58
CA ARG A 146 -13.28 -19.79 7.72
C ARG A 146 -13.92 -18.73 6.84
N LEU A 147 -15.06 -19.05 6.31
CA LEU A 147 -15.99 -18.08 5.75
C LEU A 147 -17.12 -17.87 6.76
N LYS A 148 -17.48 -16.62 7.05
CA LYS A 148 -18.56 -16.31 8.02
C LYS A 148 -19.87 -16.95 7.57
N ASP A 149 -20.58 -17.52 8.53
CA ASP A 149 -21.92 -18.09 8.28
C ASP A 149 -22.95 -17.01 7.96
N ASN A 150 -23.96 -17.37 7.16
CA ASN A 150 -25.09 -16.50 6.84
C ASN A 150 -24.74 -15.15 6.21
N LEU A 151 -23.73 -15.13 5.34
CA LEU A 151 -23.42 -13.94 4.55
C LEU A 151 -24.66 -13.51 3.74
N PRO A 152 -25.05 -12.20 3.78
CA PRO A 152 -26.22 -11.71 3.07
C PRO A 152 -26.05 -11.81 1.56
N GLU A 153 -27.12 -12.06 0.79
CA GLU A 153 -27.05 -11.96 -0.66
C GLU A 153 -26.89 -10.50 -1.07
N LEU A 154 -25.82 -10.21 -1.77
CA LEU A 154 -25.52 -8.86 -2.26
C LEU A 154 -24.90 -8.92 -3.66
N THR A 155 -25.52 -8.17 -4.59
CA THR A 155 -24.99 -7.96 -5.92
C THR A 155 -24.93 -6.45 -6.21
N PHE A 156 -23.78 -5.96 -6.65
CA PHE A 156 -23.51 -4.57 -6.93
C PHE A 156 -22.58 -4.44 -8.14
N THR A 157 -22.36 -3.22 -8.62
CA THR A 157 -21.46 -2.96 -9.76
C THR A 157 -20.09 -2.56 -9.27
N SER A 158 -19.06 -3.28 -9.68
CA SER A 158 -17.65 -2.99 -9.36
C SER A 158 -16.71 -3.76 -10.28
N ASP A 159 -15.40 -3.65 -10.06
CA ASP A 159 -14.39 -4.49 -10.71
C ASP A 159 -14.10 -5.72 -9.82
N LYS A 160 -14.61 -6.89 -10.24
CA LYS A 160 -14.45 -8.17 -9.52
C LYS A 160 -12.98 -8.51 -9.29
N ASN A 161 -12.12 -8.29 -10.30
CA ASN A 161 -10.71 -8.66 -10.21
C ASN A 161 -9.97 -7.80 -9.18
N ARG A 162 -10.31 -6.52 -9.11
CA ARG A 162 -9.70 -5.60 -8.15
C ARG A 162 -10.18 -5.86 -6.72
N LEU A 163 -11.47 -6.13 -6.53
CA LEU A 163 -11.97 -6.55 -5.23
C LEU A 163 -11.33 -7.87 -4.77
N TYR A 164 -11.22 -8.84 -5.68
CA TYR A 164 -10.55 -10.11 -5.42
C TYR A 164 -9.08 -9.89 -5.04
N GLN A 165 -8.36 -9.02 -5.74
CA GLN A 165 -6.96 -8.67 -5.46
C GLN A 165 -6.78 -8.11 -4.05
N VAL A 166 -7.65 -7.21 -3.60
CA VAL A 166 -7.61 -6.65 -2.23
C VAL A 166 -7.85 -7.75 -1.20
N LEU A 167 -8.90 -8.53 -1.37
CA LEU A 167 -9.23 -9.63 -0.45
C LEU A 167 -8.13 -10.71 -0.42
N LEU A 168 -7.57 -11.07 -1.57
CA LEU A 168 -6.46 -12.02 -1.66
C LEU A 168 -5.23 -11.52 -0.91
N ASN A 169 -4.92 -10.23 -1.01
CA ASN A 169 -3.82 -9.63 -0.27
C ASN A 169 -4.05 -9.72 1.24
N PHE A 170 -5.26 -9.45 1.72
CA PHE A 170 -5.59 -9.57 3.14
C PHE A 170 -5.47 -11.00 3.64
N VAL A 171 -6.03 -11.99 2.90
CA VAL A 171 -5.95 -13.40 3.29
C VAL A 171 -4.51 -13.92 3.25
N THR A 172 -3.73 -13.56 2.24
CA THR A 172 -2.31 -13.96 2.17
C THR A 172 -1.47 -13.35 3.29
N ASN A 173 -1.74 -12.09 3.68
CA ASN A 173 -1.13 -11.49 4.86
C ASN A 173 -1.55 -12.20 6.14
N ALA A 174 -2.83 -12.49 6.32
CA ALA A 174 -3.33 -13.24 7.48
C ALA A 174 -2.66 -14.62 7.62
N LEU A 175 -2.56 -15.40 6.51
CA LEU A 175 -1.88 -16.69 6.49
C LEU A 175 -0.38 -16.58 6.83
N LYS A 176 0.25 -15.51 6.44
CA LYS A 176 1.68 -15.25 6.66
C LYS A 176 2.00 -14.89 8.10
N PHE A 177 1.08 -14.22 8.81
CA PHE A 177 1.31 -13.71 10.15
C PHE A 177 0.54 -14.47 11.25
N THR A 178 -0.17 -15.54 10.87
CA THR A 178 -0.87 -16.44 11.79
C THR A 178 -0.20 -17.82 11.73
N SER A 179 0.52 -18.19 12.78
CA SER A 179 1.16 -19.51 12.90
C SER A 179 0.19 -20.60 13.35
N GLU A 180 -0.78 -20.24 14.18
CA GLU A 180 -1.83 -21.10 14.70
C GLU A 180 -3.11 -20.31 14.98
N GLY A 181 -4.27 -20.96 14.87
CA GLY A 181 -5.56 -20.34 15.13
C GLY A 181 -6.47 -20.28 13.92
N ASN A 182 -7.13 -19.14 13.68
CA ASN A 182 -8.09 -19.03 12.59
C ASN A 182 -8.01 -17.70 11.84
N ILE A 183 -8.46 -17.75 10.59
CA ILE A 183 -8.64 -16.59 9.71
C ILE A 183 -10.08 -16.63 9.23
N THR A 184 -10.81 -15.52 9.40
CA THR A 184 -12.22 -15.42 9.03
C THR A 184 -12.42 -14.36 7.95
N ILE A 185 -13.03 -14.75 6.83
CA ILE A 185 -13.48 -13.84 5.77
C ILE A 185 -14.93 -13.49 6.06
N ASP A 186 -15.26 -12.18 6.09
CA ASP A 186 -16.61 -11.68 6.36
C ASP A 186 -16.91 -10.49 5.46
N TYR A 187 -18.19 -10.18 5.26
CA TYR A 187 -18.64 -8.87 4.82
C TYR A 187 -20.00 -8.53 5.41
N GLN A 188 -20.23 -7.25 5.60
CA GLN A 188 -21.45 -6.71 6.19
C GLN A 188 -21.94 -5.54 5.35
N ILE A 189 -23.26 -5.38 5.28
CA ILE A 189 -23.89 -4.26 4.61
C ILE A 189 -24.19 -3.20 5.68
N ASP A 190 -23.65 -2.00 5.47
CA ASP A 190 -23.88 -0.85 6.35
C ASP A 190 -24.38 0.34 5.52
N GLY A 191 -25.71 0.54 5.58
CA GLY A 191 -26.38 1.58 4.80
C GLY A 191 -26.17 1.39 3.30
N ASN A 192 -25.45 2.31 2.65
CA ASN A 192 -25.16 2.29 1.23
C ASN A 192 -23.73 1.81 0.89
N GLU A 193 -23.08 1.14 1.83
CA GLU A 193 -21.76 0.56 1.66
C GLU A 193 -21.76 -0.91 2.06
N VAL A 194 -20.84 -1.68 1.46
CA VAL A 194 -20.48 -3.02 1.94
C VAL A 194 -19.07 -2.94 2.55
N LYS A 195 -18.91 -3.42 3.78
CA LYS A 195 -17.62 -3.54 4.47
C LYS A 195 -17.16 -4.99 4.38
N PHE A 196 -16.11 -5.25 3.62
CA PHE A 196 -15.40 -6.53 3.59
C PHE A 196 -14.32 -6.54 4.67
N SER A 197 -14.11 -7.68 5.30
CA SER A 197 -13.09 -7.86 6.33
C SER A 197 -12.46 -9.24 6.30
N VAL A 198 -11.18 -9.28 6.67
CA VAL A 198 -10.42 -10.50 6.95
C VAL A 198 -9.83 -10.35 8.34
N GLN A 199 -10.29 -11.19 9.25
CA GLN A 199 -9.84 -11.21 10.64
C GLN A 199 -8.94 -12.42 10.85
N ASP A 200 -7.78 -12.21 11.47
CA ASP A 200 -6.83 -13.23 11.87
C ASP A 200 -6.62 -13.24 13.40
N THR A 201 -6.11 -14.36 13.92
CA THR A 201 -5.69 -14.49 15.31
C THR A 201 -4.17 -14.53 15.46
N GLY A 202 -3.46 -13.86 14.56
CA GLY A 202 -2.01 -13.83 14.48
C GLY A 202 -1.34 -12.91 15.51
N MET A 203 -0.12 -12.50 15.21
CA MET A 203 0.71 -11.71 16.12
C MET A 203 0.18 -10.30 16.43
N GLY A 204 -0.73 -9.77 15.62
CA GLY A 204 -1.23 -8.41 15.74
C GLY A 204 -0.20 -7.34 15.37
N ILE A 205 -0.64 -6.07 15.45
CA ILE A 205 0.14 -4.90 15.00
C ILE A 205 0.09 -3.83 16.08
N GLU A 206 1.25 -3.31 16.46
CA GLU A 206 1.36 -2.20 17.41
C GLU A 206 0.64 -0.95 16.90
N PRO A 207 -0.06 -0.18 17.76
CA PRO A 207 -0.86 0.98 17.34
C PRO A 207 -0.08 2.00 16.51
N GLU A 208 1.19 2.26 16.86
CA GLU A 208 2.03 3.24 16.18
C GLU A 208 2.40 2.82 14.76
N LYS A 209 2.25 1.53 14.44
CA LYS A 209 2.59 0.96 13.13
C LYS A 209 1.37 0.77 12.21
N GLN A 210 0.14 0.87 12.74
CA GLN A 210 -1.08 0.56 11.97
C GLN A 210 -1.32 1.50 10.79
N GLU A 211 -0.95 2.77 10.89
CA GLU A 211 -1.01 3.69 9.74
C GLU A 211 0.14 3.45 8.76
N ALA A 212 1.33 3.15 9.30
CA ALA A 212 2.53 3.00 8.50
C ALA A 212 2.50 1.78 7.56
N ILE A 213 1.75 0.71 7.88
CA ILE A 213 1.68 -0.49 7.05
C ILE A 213 1.08 -0.28 5.66
N PHE A 214 0.32 0.79 5.44
CA PHE A 214 -0.20 1.18 4.14
C PHE A 214 0.80 2.01 3.32
N THR A 215 1.93 2.39 3.92
CA THR A 215 3.02 3.09 3.22
C THR A 215 3.84 2.08 2.40
N ARG A 216 4.30 2.51 1.22
CA ARG A 216 5.08 1.68 0.29
C ARG A 216 6.38 1.17 0.94
N PHE A 217 6.71 -0.11 0.73
CA PHE A 217 7.91 -0.80 1.23
C PHE A 217 8.02 -0.92 2.76
N VAL A 218 6.99 -0.61 3.50
CA VAL A 218 6.98 -0.85 4.93
C VAL A 218 6.76 -2.34 5.20
N LYS A 219 7.68 -2.93 5.97
CA LYS A 219 7.61 -4.30 6.47
C LYS A 219 7.75 -4.25 7.98
N LEU A 220 6.82 -4.85 8.71
CA LEU A 220 6.90 -4.95 10.17
C LEU A 220 7.98 -5.94 10.62
N ASN A 221 8.26 -6.93 9.78
CA ASN A 221 9.30 -7.93 10.00
C ASN A 221 10.05 -8.18 8.69
N SER A 222 11.35 -7.87 8.69
CA SER A 222 12.23 -8.04 7.52
C SER A 222 12.55 -9.50 7.20
N PHE A 223 12.39 -10.42 8.16
CA PHE A 223 12.64 -11.85 7.96
C PHE A 223 11.50 -12.56 7.23
N ILE A 224 10.32 -11.94 7.18
CA ILE A 224 9.16 -12.52 6.51
C ILE A 224 9.12 -12.06 5.04
N PRO A 225 9.10 -12.98 4.05
CA PRO A 225 9.09 -12.64 2.64
C PRO A 225 7.90 -11.75 2.25
N GLY A 226 8.11 -10.80 1.35
CA GLY A 226 7.05 -9.93 0.83
C GLY A 226 7.62 -8.63 0.25
N THR A 227 6.85 -8.01 -0.65
CA THR A 227 7.28 -6.80 -1.38
C THR A 227 7.13 -5.50 -0.58
N GLY A 228 6.27 -5.48 0.44
CA GLY A 228 5.87 -4.25 1.15
C GLY A 228 5.03 -3.29 0.29
N LEU A 229 4.55 -3.74 -0.88
CA LEU A 229 3.70 -2.96 -1.79
C LEU A 229 2.22 -3.33 -1.70
N GLY A 230 1.90 -4.55 -1.31
CA GLY A 230 0.54 -5.09 -1.38
C GLY A 230 -0.52 -4.21 -0.70
N LEU A 231 -0.31 -3.79 0.55
CA LEU A 231 -1.29 -2.95 1.26
C LEU A 231 -1.41 -1.54 0.68
N SER A 232 -0.32 -0.95 0.17
CA SER A 232 -0.37 0.36 -0.49
C SER A 232 -1.11 0.30 -1.83
N ILE A 233 -0.99 -0.81 -2.56
CA ILE A 233 -1.78 -1.08 -3.77
C ILE A 233 -3.25 -1.27 -3.40
N CYS A 234 -3.56 -2.04 -2.35
CA CYS A 234 -4.93 -2.19 -1.85
C CYS A 234 -5.56 -0.85 -1.50
N GLN A 235 -4.82 0.04 -0.83
CA GLN A 235 -5.29 1.38 -0.50
C GLN A 235 -5.62 2.19 -1.76
N SER A 236 -4.77 2.13 -2.77
CA SER A 236 -5.00 2.83 -4.05
C SER A 236 -6.22 2.27 -4.78
N ILE A 237 -6.35 0.94 -4.88
CA ILE A 237 -7.51 0.27 -5.51
C ILE A 237 -8.81 0.70 -4.80
N VAL A 238 -8.85 0.55 -3.47
CA VAL A 238 -10.06 0.86 -2.68
C VAL A 238 -10.44 2.33 -2.81
N THR A 239 -9.45 3.24 -2.80
CA THR A 239 -9.69 4.68 -2.99
C THR A 239 -10.29 4.98 -4.35
N GLN A 240 -9.80 4.34 -5.43
CA GLN A 240 -10.33 4.51 -6.79
C GLN A 240 -11.74 3.91 -6.94
N LEU A 241 -12.06 2.85 -6.19
CA LEU A 241 -13.40 2.28 -6.11
C LEU A 241 -14.35 3.10 -5.21
N GLY A 242 -13.91 4.24 -4.65
CA GLY A 242 -14.71 5.13 -3.83
C GLY A 242 -14.89 4.67 -2.38
N GLY A 243 -14.13 3.68 -1.93
CA GLY A 243 -14.18 3.11 -0.59
C GLY A 243 -13.11 3.64 0.36
N LYS A 244 -13.09 3.07 1.56
CA LYS A 244 -12.09 3.30 2.62
C LYS A 244 -11.45 1.99 3.01
N ILE A 245 -10.19 2.00 3.43
CA ILE A 245 -9.44 0.84 3.89
C ILE A 245 -8.86 1.12 5.28
N GLY A 246 -8.75 0.09 6.10
CA GLY A 246 -8.17 0.23 7.44
C GLY A 246 -7.82 -1.10 8.07
N VAL A 247 -7.28 -1.02 9.28
CA VAL A 247 -6.95 -2.14 10.13
C VAL A 247 -7.37 -1.84 11.57
N GLU A 248 -7.85 -2.86 12.25
CA GLU A 248 -8.08 -2.87 13.69
C GLU A 248 -7.24 -4.03 14.24
N SER A 249 -6.28 -3.75 15.13
CA SER A 249 -5.34 -4.77 15.57
C SER A 249 -4.85 -4.51 16.98
N GLU A 250 -4.57 -5.62 17.70
CA GLU A 250 -3.98 -5.58 19.03
C GLU A 250 -2.85 -6.63 19.08
N PRO A 251 -1.65 -6.27 19.56
CA PRO A 251 -0.53 -7.19 19.69
C PRO A 251 -0.91 -8.46 20.48
N GLY A 252 -0.62 -9.63 19.89
CA GLY A 252 -0.95 -10.94 20.48
C GLY A 252 -2.39 -11.40 20.38
N LYS A 253 -3.30 -10.58 19.79
CA LYS A 253 -4.71 -10.94 19.59
C LYS A 253 -5.11 -11.09 18.12
N GLY A 254 -4.25 -10.63 17.21
CA GLY A 254 -4.48 -10.66 15.78
C GLY A 254 -4.89 -9.32 15.19
N SER A 255 -5.33 -9.36 13.93
CA SER A 255 -5.69 -8.19 13.16
C SER A 255 -7.01 -8.41 12.40
N CYS A 256 -7.73 -7.33 12.17
CA CYS A 256 -8.87 -7.27 11.27
C CYS A 256 -8.59 -6.22 10.19
N PHE A 257 -8.23 -6.66 9.00
CA PHE A 257 -8.10 -5.79 7.83
C PHE A 257 -9.47 -5.66 7.16
N TRP A 258 -9.85 -4.45 6.83
CA TRP A 258 -11.16 -4.18 6.23
C TRP A 258 -11.09 -3.10 5.15
N PHE A 259 -12.06 -3.15 4.24
CA PHE A 259 -12.33 -2.04 3.31
C PHE A 259 -13.82 -1.89 3.08
N THR A 260 -14.26 -0.68 2.72
CA THR A 260 -15.63 -0.40 2.30
C THR A 260 -15.70 -0.22 0.79
N HIS A 261 -16.89 -0.45 0.24
CA HIS A 261 -17.22 -0.18 -1.15
C HIS A 261 -18.66 0.36 -1.23
N PRO A 262 -18.92 1.46 -1.94
CA PRO A 262 -20.26 1.97 -2.10
C PRO A 262 -21.13 0.99 -2.91
N ILE A 263 -22.38 0.80 -2.48
CA ILE A 263 -23.39 -0.04 -3.16
C ILE A 263 -24.28 0.92 -3.96
N ASN A 264 -24.02 1.03 -5.26
CA ASN A 264 -24.86 1.80 -6.21
C ASN A 264 -25.60 0.86 -7.14
#